data_5925445cc199c4bc44c374787ddfaab5
#
_entry.id   5925445cc199c4bc44c374787ddfaab5
#
_cell.length_a   1.000
_cell.length_b   1.000
_cell.length_c   1.000
_cell.angle_alpha   90.00
_cell.angle_beta   90.00
_cell.angle_gamma   90.00
#
_symmetry.space_group_name_H-M   'P 1'
#
loop_
_entity.id
_entity.type
_entity.pdbx_description
1 polymer ?
#
loop_
_entity_poly.entity_id
_entity_poly.type
_entity_poly.pdbx_seq_one_letter_code
_entity_poly.pdbx_strand_id
1 'polypeptide(L)'
;MFGATRISHHFRDCELHFHPFGVAFRFHTFHLSFPPRPTKPCFLSNGIAATTAGNRSRIPSNKCYSSSIPSKSSGEIPLLFDCFSQQEDEREILSDGVSAVAGGVVALGKFDALHIGHRELAIQASRAGPPFLLSFVGMAKVLGWENRAPIVAKCDRKRVLSSWIPHCSNTVPEEFQIEFSSVRHLSPQQFVEKLSKELKVRGVVAGENYRFGYKAAGDALELVKLCEEYGMEAYIIKSVMDKNQYSANINSSTGSKERGQVSSTRVREALAVGDVRYVSELLGRPHRLVLLSTDREKFSFGQYKVSAPKSCLLNLAPKEGLYEKCSLLLGQENVMLCRVIIDSKFVHIETDYGGQSDIFGTHNLQYLHIEFGDSST
;
A
#
# COMPACT_ATOMS: atom_id res chain seq x y z
N MET A 1 -53.20 -0.52 3.29
CA MET A 1 -52.17 0.53 3.41
C MET A 1 -51.20 0.05 4.49
N PHE A 2 -50.09 -0.56 4.06
CA PHE A 2 -48.99 -0.94 4.96
C PHE A 2 -47.78 -0.14 4.54
N GLY A 3 -47.36 0.78 5.41
CA GLY A 3 -46.14 1.58 5.20
C GLY A 3 -44.90 0.74 5.48
N ALA A 4 -44.05 0.58 4.49
CA ALA A 4 -42.74 -0.02 4.64
C ALA A 4 -41.75 1.05 5.13
N THR A 5 -41.34 0.90 6.38
CA THR A 5 -40.28 1.72 6.97
C THR A 5 -38.93 1.25 6.42
N ARG A 6 -38.32 2.08 5.59
CA ARG A 6 -36.93 1.89 5.12
C ARG A 6 -35.97 2.14 6.30
N ILE A 7 -35.35 1.09 6.79
CA ILE A 7 -34.21 1.18 7.70
C ILE A 7 -32.96 1.40 6.84
N SER A 8 -32.46 2.64 6.84
CA SER A 8 -31.20 3.01 6.23
C SER A 8 -30.07 2.62 7.16
N HIS A 9 -29.39 1.52 6.89
CA HIS A 9 -28.16 1.16 7.59
C HIS A 9 -26.98 1.90 6.96
N HIS A 10 -26.55 3.00 7.60
CA HIS A 10 -25.26 3.62 7.36
C HIS A 10 -24.15 2.72 7.95
N PHE A 11 -23.56 1.87 7.15
CA PHE A 11 -22.25 1.28 7.45
C PHE A 11 -21.16 2.21 6.93
N ARG A 12 -20.54 2.95 7.83
CA ARG A 12 -19.28 3.66 7.59
C ARG A 12 -18.16 2.64 7.46
N ASP A 13 -17.09 3.06 6.79
CA ASP A 13 -15.86 2.30 6.53
C ASP A 13 -15.55 1.27 7.62
N CYS A 14 -15.02 0.10 7.26
CA CYS A 14 -14.67 -0.99 8.19
C CYS A 14 -13.57 -0.62 9.20
N GLU A 15 -13.84 0.38 10.00
CA GLU A 15 -13.45 0.55 11.37
C GLU A 15 -14.74 0.28 12.15
N LEU A 16 -14.95 -0.99 12.52
CA LEU A 16 -16.10 -1.39 13.29
C LEU A 16 -15.98 -0.81 14.70
N HIS A 17 -16.66 0.30 14.95
CA HIS A 17 -16.83 0.82 16.30
C HIS A 17 -17.85 -0.03 17.05
N PHE A 18 -17.38 -0.77 18.05
CA PHE A 18 -18.26 -1.28 19.10
C PHE A 18 -18.13 -0.39 20.35
N HIS A 19 -19.23 0.15 20.81
CA HIS A 19 -19.31 0.77 22.14
C HIS A 19 -19.20 -0.31 23.22
N PRO A 20 -18.34 -0.15 24.23
CA PRO A 20 -18.30 -1.04 25.37
C PRO A 20 -19.21 -0.53 26.49
N PHE A 21 -20.08 -1.39 26.98
CA PHE A 21 -20.58 -1.28 28.36
C PHE A 21 -19.40 -1.52 29.30
N GLY A 22 -19.26 -0.64 30.29
CA GLY A 22 -18.12 -0.60 31.17
C GLY A 22 -17.99 -1.79 32.12
N VAL A 23 -16.77 -2.31 32.20
CA VAL A 23 -16.23 -2.99 33.39
C VAL A 23 -14.80 -2.50 33.56
N ALA A 24 -14.55 -1.87 34.71
CA ALA A 24 -13.22 -1.40 35.08
C ALA A 24 -12.36 -2.58 35.55
N PHE A 25 -11.28 -2.91 34.85
CA PHE A 25 -10.22 -3.77 35.36
C PHE A 25 -8.97 -2.94 35.65
N ARG A 26 -8.50 -3.01 36.90
CA ARG A 26 -7.20 -2.49 37.34
C ARG A 26 -6.10 -3.37 36.77
N PHE A 27 -5.17 -2.80 36.01
CA PHE A 27 -3.96 -3.47 35.59
C PHE A 27 -2.85 -3.26 36.64
N HIS A 28 -2.35 -4.36 37.19
CA HIS A 28 -1.07 -4.40 37.89
C HIS A 28 0.05 -4.52 36.86
N THR A 29 0.95 -3.56 36.88
CA THR A 29 2.22 -3.58 36.12
C THR A 29 3.18 -4.57 36.74
N PHE A 30 3.50 -5.64 36.03
CA PHE A 30 4.66 -6.49 36.35
C PHE A 30 5.86 -6.02 35.54
N HIS A 31 6.88 -5.55 36.26
CA HIS A 31 8.23 -5.33 35.72
C HIS A 31 8.96 -6.68 35.67
N LEU A 32 9.28 -7.15 34.46
CA LEU A 32 10.21 -8.26 34.25
C LEU A 32 11.56 -7.68 33.85
N SER A 33 12.52 -7.79 34.78
CA SER A 33 13.92 -7.52 34.55
C SER A 33 14.57 -8.72 33.90
N PHE A 34 15.26 -8.53 32.76
CA PHE A 34 16.08 -9.55 32.13
C PHE A 34 17.54 -9.36 32.52
N PRO A 35 18.30 -10.45 32.82
CA PRO A 35 19.72 -10.38 33.09
C PRO A 35 20.54 -10.22 31.79
N PRO A 36 21.75 -9.61 31.84
CA PRO A 36 22.61 -9.42 30.68
C PRO A 36 23.29 -10.71 30.23
N ARG A 37 23.42 -10.90 28.91
CA ARG A 37 24.17 -12.00 28.30
C ARG A 37 25.68 -11.77 28.43
N PRO A 38 26.48 -12.84 28.63
CA PRO A 38 27.92 -12.75 28.71
C PRO A 38 28.56 -12.62 27.32
N THR A 39 29.48 -11.68 27.20
CA THR A 39 30.38 -11.47 26.06
C THR A 39 31.50 -12.52 26.10
N LYS A 40 31.78 -13.19 24.97
CA LYS A 40 32.97 -14.01 24.77
C LYS A 40 34.07 -13.23 24.03
N PRO A 41 35.35 -13.40 24.41
CA PRO A 41 36.44 -12.60 23.83
C PRO A 41 36.96 -13.19 22.51
N CYS A 42 37.40 -12.30 21.63
CA CYS A 42 38.14 -12.57 20.41
C CYS A 42 39.57 -12.99 20.77
N PHE A 43 40.03 -14.08 20.21
CA PHE A 43 41.46 -14.40 20.16
C PHE A 43 42.00 -14.10 18.76
N LEU A 44 43.01 -13.23 18.74
CA LEU A 44 43.93 -13.01 17.62
C LEU A 44 45.00 -14.10 17.66
N SER A 45 45.32 -14.74 16.53
CA SER A 45 46.62 -15.33 16.33
C SER A 45 47.11 -15.13 14.90
N ASN A 46 48.28 -14.49 14.82
CA ASN A 46 49.13 -14.31 13.64
C ASN A 46 49.82 -15.64 13.26
N GLY A 47 50.16 -15.77 11.96
CA GLY A 47 51.23 -16.69 11.59
C GLY A 47 51.25 -17.17 10.16
N ILE A 48 51.96 -16.42 9.31
CA ILE A 48 53.04 -16.82 8.37
C ILE A 48 52.73 -17.79 7.21
N ALA A 49 53.20 -17.32 6.08
CA ALA A 49 53.21 -17.85 4.74
C ALA A 49 53.99 -19.18 4.52
N ALA A 50 53.56 -19.95 3.53
CA ALA A 50 54.48 -20.59 2.58
C ALA A 50 53.74 -21.10 1.32
N THR A 51 54.36 -20.86 0.21
CA THR A 51 54.18 -21.26 -1.18
C THR A 51 54.01 -22.78 -1.40
N THR A 52 53.17 -23.19 -2.37
CA THR A 52 53.57 -23.85 -3.64
C THR A 52 52.40 -24.53 -4.37
N ALA A 53 52.37 -24.28 -5.67
CA ALA A 53 51.97 -25.12 -6.82
C ALA A 53 50.67 -25.92 -6.86
N GLY A 54 49.78 -25.49 -7.77
CA GLY A 54 49.24 -26.31 -8.83
C GLY A 54 48.21 -27.40 -8.50
N ASN A 55 46.94 -27.08 -8.79
CA ASN A 55 46.14 -27.98 -9.63
C ASN A 55 44.83 -27.31 -10.05
N ARG A 56 44.60 -27.29 -11.38
CA ARG A 56 43.33 -26.89 -11.96
C ARG A 56 42.26 -27.93 -11.65
N SER A 57 41.25 -27.58 -10.87
CA SER A 57 40.00 -28.29 -10.86
C SER A 57 38.82 -27.30 -11.18
N ARG A 58 38.07 -27.71 -12.17
CA ARG A 58 36.94 -26.98 -12.75
C ARG A 58 35.88 -26.71 -11.68
N ILE A 59 35.56 -25.45 -11.48
CA ILE A 59 34.38 -25.01 -10.74
C ILE A 59 33.17 -25.19 -11.64
N PRO A 60 32.09 -25.88 -11.22
CA PRO A 60 30.85 -25.90 -11.98
C PRO A 60 30.20 -24.52 -11.90
N SER A 61 29.92 -23.94 -13.05
CA SER A 61 29.15 -22.71 -13.19
C SER A 61 27.75 -22.90 -12.60
N ASN A 62 27.45 -22.21 -11.50
CA ASN A 62 26.10 -22.03 -11.01
C ASN A 62 25.30 -21.28 -12.06
N LYS A 63 24.43 -21.98 -12.77
CA LYS A 63 23.38 -21.40 -13.56
C LYS A 63 22.43 -20.67 -12.59
N CYS A 64 22.47 -19.34 -12.63
CA CYS A 64 21.40 -18.52 -12.13
C CYS A 64 20.13 -18.88 -12.92
N TYR A 65 19.21 -19.59 -12.32
CA TYR A 65 17.86 -19.72 -12.85
C TYR A 65 17.18 -18.37 -12.68
N SER A 66 17.19 -17.57 -13.71
CA SER A 66 16.25 -16.47 -13.87
C SER A 66 14.89 -17.12 -14.14
N SER A 67 14.03 -17.19 -13.15
CA SER A 67 12.61 -17.48 -13.34
C SER A 67 12.04 -16.31 -14.14
N SER A 68 11.88 -16.51 -15.43
CA SER A 68 11.15 -15.60 -16.31
C SER A 68 9.68 -15.66 -15.94
N ILE A 69 9.25 -14.73 -15.09
CA ILE A 69 7.84 -14.38 -14.92
C ILE A 69 7.37 -13.85 -16.29
N PRO A 70 6.26 -14.36 -16.86
CA PRO A 70 5.77 -13.85 -18.13
C PRO A 70 5.48 -12.36 -17.98
N SER A 71 6.11 -11.54 -18.83
CA SER A 71 5.92 -10.10 -18.92
C SER A 71 4.49 -9.79 -19.39
N LYS A 72 3.55 -9.75 -18.45
CA LYS A 72 2.23 -9.15 -18.66
C LYS A 72 2.35 -7.64 -18.46
N SER A 73 1.61 -6.90 -19.26
CA SER A 73 1.53 -5.44 -19.39
C SER A 73 1.91 -4.67 -18.10
N SER A 74 2.81 -3.70 -18.25
CA SER A 74 3.43 -2.90 -17.20
C SER A 74 2.41 -2.08 -16.39
N GLY A 75 1.76 -2.66 -15.41
CA GLY A 75 0.84 -1.94 -14.51
C GLY A 75 -0.18 -2.80 -13.78
N GLU A 76 -0.34 -4.06 -14.13
CA GLU A 76 -1.28 -4.93 -13.40
C GLU A 76 -0.61 -5.54 -12.17
N ILE A 77 -1.30 -5.43 -11.04
CA ILE A 77 -0.91 -6.07 -9.79
C ILE A 77 -1.30 -7.53 -9.89
N PRO A 78 -0.36 -8.48 -9.66
CA PRO A 78 -0.66 -9.91 -9.74
C PRO A 78 -1.80 -10.32 -8.80
N LEU A 79 -2.72 -11.13 -9.31
CA LEU A 79 -3.81 -11.70 -8.54
C LEU A 79 -3.48 -13.15 -8.20
N LEU A 80 -3.59 -13.51 -6.93
CA LEU A 80 -3.39 -14.87 -6.45
C LEU A 80 -4.71 -15.65 -6.58
N PHE A 81 -4.99 -16.19 -7.77
CA PHE A 81 -6.28 -16.83 -8.08
C PHE A 81 -6.42 -18.23 -7.49
N ASP A 82 -5.39 -19.03 -7.53
CA ASP A 82 -5.56 -20.50 -7.40
C ASP A 82 -5.50 -21.00 -5.95
N CYS A 83 -4.98 -20.19 -5.02
CA CYS A 83 -4.78 -20.61 -3.64
C CYS A 83 -6.03 -20.55 -2.76
N PHE A 84 -7.10 -19.85 -3.19
CA PHE A 84 -8.30 -19.65 -2.37
C PHE A 84 -9.60 -20.14 -3.02
N SER A 85 -9.53 -20.84 -4.16
CA SER A 85 -10.73 -21.42 -4.80
C SER A 85 -11.22 -22.64 -4.01
N GLN A 86 -12.55 -22.75 -3.84
CA GLN A 86 -13.18 -23.88 -3.16
C GLN A 86 -13.41 -25.10 -4.07
N GLN A 87 -13.13 -25.00 -5.37
CA GLN A 87 -13.32 -26.11 -6.30
C GLN A 87 -12.09 -27.01 -6.29
N GLU A 88 -12.22 -28.15 -5.63
CA GLU A 88 -11.20 -29.21 -5.58
C GLU A 88 -11.08 -30.01 -6.90
N ASP A 89 -12.00 -29.84 -7.84
CA ASP A 89 -12.19 -30.79 -8.94
C ASP A 89 -11.48 -30.46 -10.27
N GLU A 90 -10.83 -29.30 -10.40
CA GLU A 90 -10.05 -28.96 -11.61
C GLU A 90 -8.66 -28.41 -11.29
N ARG A 91 -7.87 -29.17 -10.54
CA ARG A 91 -6.43 -28.91 -10.45
C ARG A 91 -5.74 -29.57 -11.63
N GLU A 92 -5.65 -28.88 -12.76
CA GLU A 92 -4.52 -29.11 -13.66
C GLU A 92 -3.26 -28.81 -12.87
N ILE A 93 -2.48 -29.85 -12.61
CA ILE A 93 -1.17 -29.79 -11.96
C ILE A 93 -0.25 -29.02 -12.92
N LEU A 94 -0.29 -27.69 -12.85
CA LEU A 94 0.77 -26.86 -13.41
C LEU A 94 2.02 -27.09 -12.57
N SER A 95 3.00 -27.69 -13.18
CA SER A 95 4.30 -28.06 -12.66
C SER A 95 4.92 -26.94 -11.82
N ASP A 96 5.39 -27.29 -10.61
CA ASP A 96 6.18 -26.49 -9.67
C ASP A 96 5.47 -25.26 -9.08
N GLY A 97 4.27 -25.45 -8.54
CA GLY A 97 3.45 -24.42 -7.88
C GLY A 97 3.97 -23.92 -6.53
N VAL A 98 5.13 -23.28 -6.52
CA VAL A 98 5.54 -22.47 -5.37
C VAL A 98 4.83 -21.13 -5.51
N SER A 99 3.99 -20.77 -4.53
CA SER A 99 3.34 -19.46 -4.49
C SER A 99 4.36 -18.33 -4.65
N ALA A 100 4.04 -17.29 -5.41
CA ALA A 100 4.92 -16.14 -5.61
C ALA A 100 5.35 -15.45 -4.29
N VAL A 101 4.59 -15.63 -3.21
CA VAL A 101 4.87 -15.08 -1.88
C VAL A 101 5.51 -16.10 -0.92
N ALA A 102 5.85 -17.31 -1.40
CA ALA A 102 6.39 -18.36 -0.55
C ALA A 102 7.73 -17.95 0.10
N GLY A 103 7.86 -18.24 1.40
CA GLY A 103 9.03 -17.87 2.20
C GLY A 103 9.14 -16.39 2.54
N GLY A 104 8.21 -15.55 2.04
CA GLY A 104 8.19 -14.13 2.34
C GLY A 104 7.40 -13.76 3.58
N VAL A 105 7.42 -12.48 3.92
CA VAL A 105 6.65 -11.88 5.01
C VAL A 105 5.60 -10.95 4.44
N VAL A 106 4.34 -11.23 4.76
CA VAL A 106 3.19 -10.60 4.13
C VAL A 106 2.59 -9.55 5.06
N ALA A 107 2.60 -8.31 4.62
CA ALA A 107 1.85 -7.23 5.26
C ALA A 107 0.36 -7.34 4.87
N LEU A 108 -0.51 -7.38 5.87
CA LEU A 108 -1.96 -7.50 5.71
C LEU A 108 -2.63 -6.14 5.86
N GLY A 109 -3.43 -5.73 4.88
CA GLY A 109 -4.11 -4.44 4.93
C GLY A 109 -4.89 -4.09 3.66
N LYS A 110 -5.55 -2.90 3.74
CA LYS A 110 -6.20 -2.29 2.59
C LYS A 110 -5.31 -1.16 2.05
N PHE A 111 -4.43 -1.49 1.14
CA PHE A 111 -3.36 -0.60 0.67
C PHE A 111 -3.82 0.45 -0.36
N ASP A 112 -4.94 1.13 -0.11
CA ASP A 112 -5.54 2.10 -1.03
C ASP A 112 -4.64 3.33 -1.26
N ALA A 113 -4.18 3.97 -0.19
CA ALA A 113 -3.41 5.21 -0.28
C ALA A 113 -1.89 5.00 -0.35
N LEU A 114 -1.37 3.84 0.02
CA LEU A 114 0.08 3.62 0.21
C LEU A 114 0.71 4.74 1.07
N HIS A 115 0.06 5.08 2.21
CA HIS A 115 0.49 6.12 3.15
C HIS A 115 1.62 5.63 4.06
N ILE A 116 2.18 6.54 4.89
CA ILE A 116 3.31 6.20 5.78
C ILE A 116 3.03 5.04 6.73
N GLY A 117 1.79 4.84 7.18
CA GLY A 117 1.41 3.67 7.98
C GLY A 117 1.52 2.35 7.19
N HIS A 118 1.17 2.35 5.91
CA HIS A 118 1.37 1.19 5.02
C HIS A 118 2.87 0.94 4.77
N ARG A 119 3.65 2.01 4.64
CA ARG A 119 5.10 1.89 4.50
C ARG A 119 5.73 1.25 5.75
N GLU A 120 5.24 1.57 6.94
CA GLU A 120 5.73 0.95 8.19
C GLU A 120 5.48 -0.57 8.23
N LEU A 121 4.32 -1.03 7.73
CA LEU A 121 4.08 -2.48 7.55
C LEU A 121 5.10 -3.12 6.62
N ALA A 122 5.40 -2.49 5.49
CA ALA A 122 6.39 -2.99 4.54
C ALA A 122 7.82 -2.98 5.11
N ILE A 123 8.19 -1.95 5.89
CA ILE A 123 9.48 -1.87 6.59
C ILE A 123 9.62 -3.02 7.57
N GLN A 124 8.61 -3.28 8.39
CA GLN A 124 8.65 -4.40 9.32
C GLN A 124 8.74 -5.75 8.59
N ALA A 125 7.99 -5.91 7.50
CA ALA A 125 8.08 -7.13 6.68
C ALA A 125 9.50 -7.32 6.12
N SER A 126 10.13 -6.25 5.60
CA SER A 126 11.49 -6.31 5.02
C SER A 126 12.60 -6.65 6.03
N ARG A 127 12.36 -6.39 7.32
CA ARG A 127 13.29 -6.79 8.41
C ARG A 127 13.28 -8.29 8.70
N ALA A 128 12.15 -8.93 8.41
CA ALA A 128 11.94 -10.34 8.69
C ALA A 128 12.14 -11.24 7.46
N GLY A 129 12.00 -10.71 6.24
CA GLY A 129 12.19 -11.47 5.01
C GLY A 129 11.79 -10.67 3.76
N PRO A 130 11.64 -11.30 2.59
CA PRO A 130 11.13 -10.65 1.40
C PRO A 130 9.75 -10.02 1.67
N PRO A 131 9.59 -8.70 1.49
CA PRO A 131 8.37 -7.99 1.88
C PRO A 131 7.30 -8.06 0.80
N PHE A 132 6.10 -8.51 1.17
CA PHE A 132 4.92 -8.51 0.30
C PHE A 132 3.77 -7.74 0.94
N LEU A 133 2.98 -7.05 0.12
CA LEU A 133 1.73 -6.44 0.52
C LEU A 133 0.57 -7.28 -0.04
N LEU A 134 -0.28 -7.77 0.82
CA LEU A 134 -1.45 -8.55 0.42
C LEU A 134 -2.72 -7.74 0.64
N SER A 135 -3.36 -7.34 -0.45
CA SER A 135 -4.57 -6.54 -0.44
C SER A 135 -5.76 -7.31 -1.00
N PHE A 136 -6.97 -6.91 -0.58
CA PHE A 136 -8.21 -7.52 -1.08
C PHE A 136 -8.83 -6.63 -2.15
N VAL A 137 -9.24 -7.25 -3.27
CA VAL A 137 -10.00 -6.59 -4.34
C VAL A 137 -11.46 -7.05 -4.35
N GLY A 138 -12.33 -6.31 -5.04
CA GLY A 138 -13.74 -6.67 -5.17
C GLY A 138 -14.59 -6.43 -3.91
N MET A 139 -14.05 -5.87 -2.83
CA MET A 139 -14.80 -5.63 -1.58
C MET A 139 -16.06 -4.79 -1.80
N ALA A 140 -15.96 -3.70 -2.56
CA ALA A 140 -17.08 -2.81 -2.82
C ALA A 140 -18.24 -3.57 -3.50
N LYS A 141 -17.93 -4.36 -4.52
CA LYS A 141 -18.90 -5.20 -5.24
C LYS A 141 -19.59 -6.21 -4.31
N VAL A 142 -18.80 -6.88 -3.46
CA VAL A 142 -19.30 -7.93 -2.57
C VAL A 142 -20.13 -7.36 -1.42
N LEU A 143 -19.75 -6.18 -0.91
CA LEU A 143 -20.40 -5.53 0.25
C LEU A 143 -21.46 -4.50 -0.15
N GLY A 144 -21.69 -4.29 -1.44
CA GLY A 144 -22.66 -3.31 -1.93
C GLY A 144 -22.24 -1.85 -1.68
N TRP A 145 -20.94 -1.58 -1.57
CA TRP A 145 -20.45 -0.22 -1.39
C TRP A 145 -20.32 0.50 -2.73
N GLU A 146 -20.42 1.83 -2.69
CA GLU A 146 -20.10 2.64 -3.85
C GLU A 146 -18.64 2.49 -4.24
N ASN A 147 -18.40 2.44 -5.55
CA ASN A 147 -17.04 2.47 -6.08
C ASN A 147 -16.43 3.84 -5.84
N ARG A 148 -15.32 3.88 -5.13
CA ARG A 148 -14.55 5.10 -4.88
C ARG A 148 -13.31 5.12 -5.77
N ALA A 149 -13.00 6.28 -6.33
CA ALA A 149 -11.75 6.47 -7.04
C ALA A 149 -10.56 6.12 -6.14
N PRO A 150 -9.54 5.37 -6.61
CA PRO A 150 -8.37 5.04 -5.81
C PRO A 150 -7.58 6.33 -5.47
N ILE A 151 -6.88 6.34 -4.34
CA ILE A 151 -6.01 7.48 -4.00
C ILE A 151 -4.73 7.43 -4.85
N VAL A 152 -4.20 6.23 -5.11
CA VAL A 152 -3.05 6.01 -5.99
C VAL A 152 -3.51 5.28 -7.24
N ALA A 153 -3.24 5.83 -8.40
CA ALA A 153 -3.56 5.18 -9.67
C ALA A 153 -2.86 3.82 -9.78
N LYS A 154 -3.55 2.81 -10.37
CA LYS A 154 -2.98 1.45 -10.48
C LYS A 154 -1.62 1.44 -11.17
N CYS A 155 -1.47 2.20 -12.25
CA CYS A 155 -0.20 2.33 -12.99
C CYS A 155 0.93 3.00 -12.20
N ASP A 156 0.62 3.78 -11.16
CA ASP A 156 1.61 4.49 -10.34
C ASP A 156 2.03 3.73 -9.06
N ARG A 157 1.34 2.65 -8.70
CA ARG A 157 1.61 1.90 -7.46
C ARG A 157 3.01 1.32 -7.40
N LYS A 158 3.49 0.71 -8.50
CA LYS A 158 4.83 0.14 -8.57
C LYS A 158 5.92 1.20 -8.30
N ARG A 159 5.77 2.40 -8.86
CA ARG A 159 6.68 3.52 -8.60
C ARG A 159 6.68 3.90 -7.10
N VAL A 160 5.49 3.98 -6.49
CA VAL A 160 5.39 4.29 -5.06
C VAL A 160 6.08 3.23 -4.21
N LEU A 161 5.88 1.95 -4.49
CA LEU A 161 6.55 0.86 -3.78
C LEU A 161 8.06 0.87 -4.01
N SER A 162 8.51 1.17 -5.22
CA SER A 162 9.94 1.35 -5.52
C SER A 162 10.56 2.51 -4.72
N SER A 163 9.81 3.58 -4.45
CA SER A 163 10.30 4.67 -3.61
C SER A 163 10.55 4.28 -2.15
N TRP A 164 10.04 3.12 -1.71
CA TRP A 164 10.25 2.61 -0.35
C TRP A 164 11.53 1.78 -0.19
N ILE A 165 12.25 1.48 -1.27
CA ILE A 165 13.50 0.70 -1.26
C ILE A 165 14.46 1.12 -0.14
N PRO A 166 14.79 2.43 0.03
CA PRO A 166 15.74 2.85 1.07
C PRO A 166 15.27 2.55 2.50
N HIS A 167 13.97 2.38 2.69
CA HIS A 167 13.37 2.07 3.99
C HIS A 167 13.19 0.57 4.22
N CYS A 168 13.13 -0.23 3.15
CA CYS A 168 12.81 -1.66 3.16
C CYS A 168 14.06 -2.52 2.90
N SER A 169 15.15 -2.29 3.64
CA SER A 169 16.39 -3.08 3.54
C SER A 169 16.92 -3.23 2.10
N ASN A 170 16.78 -2.17 1.29
CA ASN A 170 17.10 -2.13 -0.15
C ASN A 170 16.33 -3.16 -1.00
N THR A 171 15.17 -3.62 -0.52
CA THR A 171 14.28 -4.53 -1.27
C THR A 171 13.02 -3.79 -1.67
N VAL A 172 12.56 -3.99 -2.92
CA VAL A 172 11.26 -3.47 -3.38
C VAL A 172 10.16 -4.31 -2.77
N PRO A 173 9.22 -3.75 -1.99
CA PRO A 173 8.02 -4.48 -1.60
C PRO A 173 7.16 -4.79 -2.83
N GLU A 174 6.74 -6.03 -2.97
CA GLU A 174 5.84 -6.43 -4.05
C GLU A 174 4.40 -6.48 -3.54
N GLU A 175 3.44 -6.15 -4.42
CA GLU A 175 2.01 -6.16 -4.08
C GLU A 175 1.30 -7.29 -4.81
N PHE A 176 0.50 -8.04 -4.04
CA PHE A 176 -0.39 -9.08 -4.54
C PHE A 176 -1.82 -8.81 -4.10
N GLN A 177 -2.76 -9.28 -4.87
CA GLN A 177 -4.18 -9.12 -4.62
C GLN A 177 -4.87 -10.48 -4.49
N ILE A 178 -5.87 -10.54 -3.60
CA ILE A 178 -6.79 -11.68 -3.48
C ILE A 178 -8.20 -11.16 -3.69
N GLU A 179 -9.01 -11.89 -4.43
CA GLU A 179 -10.44 -11.60 -4.56
C GLU A 179 -11.13 -11.75 -3.20
N PHE A 180 -11.76 -10.68 -2.72
CA PHE A 180 -12.45 -10.71 -1.43
C PHE A 180 -13.57 -11.76 -1.38
N SER A 181 -14.21 -12.03 -2.51
CA SER A 181 -15.24 -13.08 -2.65
C SER A 181 -14.73 -14.46 -2.23
N SER A 182 -13.46 -14.79 -2.50
CA SER A 182 -12.87 -16.09 -2.18
C SER A 182 -12.49 -16.27 -0.71
N VAL A 183 -12.30 -15.18 0.03
CA VAL A 183 -11.84 -15.23 1.43
C VAL A 183 -12.88 -14.78 2.45
N ARG A 184 -13.94 -14.08 2.02
CA ARG A 184 -14.93 -13.46 2.92
C ARG A 184 -15.64 -14.41 3.88
N HIS A 185 -15.71 -15.68 3.53
CA HIS A 185 -16.40 -16.73 4.29
C HIS A 185 -15.47 -17.50 5.23
N LEU A 186 -14.16 -17.31 5.10
CA LEU A 186 -13.17 -18.04 5.90
C LEU A 186 -13.21 -17.57 7.36
N SER A 187 -13.16 -18.53 8.29
CA SER A 187 -12.90 -18.21 9.70
C SER A 187 -11.50 -17.63 9.87
N PRO A 188 -11.19 -16.96 10.99
CA PRO A 188 -9.82 -16.52 11.29
C PRO A 188 -8.79 -17.64 11.14
N GLN A 189 -9.09 -18.81 11.68
CA GLN A 189 -8.23 -20.00 11.59
C GLN A 189 -8.02 -20.46 10.14
N GLN A 190 -9.09 -20.61 9.36
CA GLN A 190 -8.98 -21.02 7.96
C GLN A 190 -8.18 -20.03 7.13
N PHE A 191 -8.31 -18.72 7.41
CA PHE A 191 -7.53 -17.69 6.72
C PHE A 191 -6.04 -17.84 7.00
N VAL A 192 -5.62 -18.00 8.28
CA VAL A 192 -4.23 -18.17 8.66
C VAL A 192 -3.68 -19.51 8.15
N GLU A 193 -4.47 -20.58 8.20
CA GLU A 193 -4.11 -21.89 7.64
C GLU A 193 -3.75 -21.78 6.14
N LYS A 194 -4.56 -21.05 5.37
CA LYS A 194 -4.28 -20.82 3.94
C LYS A 194 -3.00 -20.01 3.70
N LEU A 195 -2.74 -18.99 4.52
CA LEU A 195 -1.48 -18.24 4.47
C LEU A 195 -0.28 -19.16 4.68
N SER A 196 -0.35 -20.08 5.66
CA SER A 196 0.72 -21.01 5.97
C SER A 196 0.84 -22.14 4.94
N LYS A 197 -0.23 -22.89 4.69
CA LYS A 197 -0.17 -24.13 3.92
C LYS A 197 -0.20 -23.91 2.42
N GLU A 198 -1.02 -22.99 1.94
CA GLU A 198 -1.19 -22.76 0.50
C GLU A 198 -0.21 -21.71 -0.02
N LEU A 199 -0.13 -20.54 0.63
CA LEU A 199 0.79 -19.48 0.22
C LEU A 199 2.21 -19.71 0.73
N LYS A 200 2.40 -20.58 1.73
CA LYS A 200 3.70 -20.92 2.31
C LYS A 200 4.49 -19.69 2.78
N VAL A 201 3.78 -18.67 3.32
CA VAL A 201 4.41 -17.48 3.86
C VAL A 201 5.15 -17.81 5.16
N ARG A 202 6.27 -17.17 5.38
CA ARG A 202 7.06 -17.33 6.60
C ARG A 202 6.46 -16.57 7.77
N GLY A 203 5.85 -15.42 7.50
CA GLY A 203 5.27 -14.59 8.55
C GLY A 203 4.32 -13.52 8.03
N VAL A 204 3.65 -12.85 8.95
CA VAL A 204 2.69 -11.79 8.66
C VAL A 204 3.00 -10.52 9.46
N VAL A 205 2.67 -9.37 8.90
CA VAL A 205 2.71 -8.06 9.57
C VAL A 205 1.33 -7.43 9.50
N ALA A 206 0.81 -6.97 10.63
CA ALA A 206 -0.47 -6.28 10.68
C ALA A 206 -0.44 -5.09 11.66
N GLY A 207 -1.37 -4.15 11.50
CA GLY A 207 -1.59 -3.08 12.49
C GLY A 207 -2.31 -3.61 13.74
N GLU A 208 -2.15 -2.94 14.87
CA GLU A 208 -2.80 -3.30 16.14
C GLU A 208 -4.34 -3.35 16.08
N ASN A 209 -4.93 -2.58 15.14
CA ASN A 209 -6.37 -2.53 14.93
C ASN A 209 -6.84 -3.47 13.80
N TYR A 210 -5.98 -4.36 13.30
CA TYR A 210 -6.31 -5.25 12.19
C TYR A 210 -7.39 -6.23 12.58
N ARG A 211 -8.37 -6.39 11.67
CA ARG A 211 -9.47 -7.34 11.82
C ARG A 211 -9.54 -8.23 10.57
N PHE A 212 -9.82 -9.52 10.76
CA PHE A 212 -9.84 -10.49 9.68
C PHE A 212 -10.83 -11.63 9.92
N GLY A 213 -10.95 -12.51 8.93
CA GLY A 213 -11.89 -13.62 8.96
C GLY A 213 -13.34 -13.19 8.74
N TYR A 214 -14.23 -14.17 8.73
CA TYR A 214 -15.65 -13.96 8.49
C TYR A 214 -16.26 -12.97 9.50
N LYS A 215 -16.93 -11.93 8.98
CA LYS A 215 -17.49 -10.82 9.78
C LYS A 215 -16.47 -10.12 10.68
N ALA A 216 -15.19 -10.10 10.28
CA ALA A 216 -14.11 -9.50 11.07
C ALA A 216 -14.00 -10.08 12.49
N ALA A 217 -14.20 -11.38 12.65
CA ALA A 217 -14.22 -12.05 13.96
C ALA A 217 -12.85 -12.03 14.63
N GLY A 218 -11.76 -12.22 13.84
CA GLY A 218 -10.40 -12.20 14.36
C GLY A 218 -9.83 -10.79 14.57
N ASP A 219 -8.94 -10.66 15.54
CA ASP A 219 -8.17 -9.45 15.84
C ASP A 219 -6.65 -9.70 15.80
N ALA A 220 -5.87 -8.67 16.11
CA ALA A 220 -4.41 -8.77 16.07
C ALA A 220 -3.83 -9.79 17.07
N LEU A 221 -4.45 -9.97 18.24
CA LEU A 221 -4.01 -10.95 19.24
C LEU A 221 -4.29 -12.37 18.77
N GLU A 222 -5.48 -12.61 18.22
CA GLU A 222 -5.82 -13.89 17.62
C GLU A 222 -4.94 -14.21 16.42
N LEU A 223 -4.57 -13.21 15.60
CA LEU A 223 -3.63 -13.38 14.50
C LEU A 223 -2.27 -13.92 14.99
N VAL A 224 -1.72 -13.33 16.06
CA VAL A 224 -0.45 -13.80 16.65
C VAL A 224 -0.57 -15.26 17.10
N LYS A 225 -1.62 -15.59 17.86
CA LYS A 225 -1.85 -16.94 18.36
C LYS A 225 -1.97 -17.97 17.22
N LEU A 226 -2.80 -17.67 16.22
CA LEU A 226 -2.98 -18.57 15.09
C LEU A 226 -1.71 -18.72 14.25
N CYS A 227 -0.93 -17.65 14.04
CA CYS A 227 0.33 -17.74 13.34
C CYS A 227 1.31 -18.66 14.08
N GLU A 228 1.40 -18.57 15.41
CA GLU A 228 2.21 -19.46 16.24
C GLU A 228 1.77 -20.94 16.08
N GLU A 229 0.46 -21.21 16.11
CA GLU A 229 -0.09 -22.56 15.91
C GLU A 229 0.29 -23.16 14.54
N TYR A 230 0.39 -22.31 13.50
CA TYR A 230 0.77 -22.76 12.14
C TYR A 230 2.27 -22.58 11.83
N GLY A 231 3.10 -22.27 12.81
CA GLY A 231 4.55 -22.15 12.65
C GLY A 231 5.01 -20.93 11.86
N MET A 232 4.21 -19.86 11.84
CA MET A 232 4.51 -18.58 11.20
C MET A 232 4.89 -17.52 12.25
N GLU A 233 5.70 -16.55 11.85
CA GLU A 233 5.97 -15.36 12.64
C GLU A 233 4.86 -14.32 12.46
N ALA A 234 4.47 -13.62 13.52
CA ALA A 234 3.51 -12.52 13.45
C ALA A 234 4.06 -11.24 14.10
N TYR A 235 3.97 -10.13 13.40
CA TYR A 235 4.45 -8.83 13.84
C TYR A 235 3.30 -7.83 13.86
N ILE A 236 2.99 -7.31 15.05
CA ILE A 236 1.94 -6.30 15.20
C ILE A 236 2.59 -4.94 15.40
N ILE A 237 2.28 -3.99 14.52
CA ILE A 237 2.79 -2.62 14.62
C ILE A 237 1.73 -1.69 15.21
N LYS A 238 2.20 -0.71 15.96
CA LYS A 238 1.34 0.36 16.46
C LYS A 238 0.90 1.29 15.34
N SER A 239 -0.22 1.96 15.55
CA SER A 239 -0.72 2.98 14.64
C SER A 239 0.30 4.10 14.44
N VAL A 240 0.57 4.46 13.19
CA VAL A 240 1.42 5.61 12.86
C VAL A 240 0.61 6.87 13.02
N MET A 241 1.13 7.82 13.78
CA MET A 241 0.48 9.10 14.06
C MET A 241 1.04 10.19 13.13
N ASP A 242 0.20 11.16 12.78
CA ASP A 242 0.67 12.33 12.02
C ASP A 242 1.52 13.27 12.87
N LYS A 243 2.27 14.14 12.19
CA LYS A 243 3.16 15.10 12.85
C LYS A 243 2.40 16.25 13.56
N ASN A 244 1.15 16.50 13.16
CA ASN A 244 0.33 17.62 13.63
C ASN A 244 -0.49 17.28 14.88
N GLN A 245 -0.24 16.16 15.54
CA GLN A 245 -0.94 15.72 16.75
C GLN A 245 -0.95 16.79 17.86
N TYR A 246 0.02 17.68 17.89
CA TYR A 246 0.15 18.74 18.90
C TYR A 246 -0.62 20.03 18.57
N SER A 247 -1.00 20.25 17.31
CA SER A 247 -1.69 21.49 16.88
C SER A 247 -3.22 21.44 17.05
N ALA A 248 -3.79 20.26 17.28
CA ALA A 248 -5.23 20.08 17.45
C ALA A 248 -5.72 20.21 18.91
N ASN A 249 -4.95 20.86 19.77
CA ASN A 249 -5.43 21.27 21.08
C ASN A 249 -6.39 22.42 20.91
N ILE A 250 -7.55 22.25 21.55
CA ILE A 250 -8.61 23.24 21.79
C ILE A 250 -9.80 23.10 20.80
N ASN A 251 -10.90 22.63 21.35
CA ASN A 251 -12.29 22.75 20.90
C ASN A 251 -12.90 21.69 19.97
N SER A 252 -12.70 20.39 20.25
CA SER A 252 -13.73 19.43 19.82
C SER A 252 -13.97 18.37 20.87
N SER A 253 -15.18 18.44 21.43
CA SER A 253 -15.74 17.60 22.50
C SER A 253 -16.17 16.19 22.06
N THR A 254 -15.63 15.68 20.98
CA THR A 254 -15.86 14.30 20.54
C THR A 254 -14.63 13.45 20.85
N GLY A 255 -14.74 12.66 21.90
CA GLY A 255 -13.70 11.78 22.41
C GLY A 255 -13.42 10.61 21.46
N SER A 256 -12.67 10.80 20.40
CA SER A 256 -12.20 9.68 19.60
C SER A 256 -10.74 9.38 19.88
N LYS A 257 -10.44 8.13 20.20
CA LYS A 257 -9.07 7.56 20.31
C LYS A 257 -8.26 7.65 19.01
N GLU A 258 -8.85 8.17 17.95
CA GLU A 258 -8.31 8.14 16.57
C GLU A 258 -7.71 9.47 16.11
N ARG A 259 -7.59 10.44 17.00
CA ARG A 259 -6.96 11.72 16.66
C ARG A 259 -5.47 11.49 16.34
N GLY A 260 -5.10 11.80 15.11
CA GLY A 260 -3.71 11.74 14.66
C GLY A 260 -3.30 10.44 13.99
N GLN A 261 -4.09 9.37 13.98
CA GLN A 261 -3.76 8.15 13.25
C GLN A 261 -3.79 8.38 11.74
N VAL A 262 -2.70 7.99 11.06
CA VAL A 262 -2.62 8.05 9.60
C VAL A 262 -3.47 6.95 8.99
N SER A 263 -4.41 7.33 8.10
CA SER A 263 -5.32 6.40 7.43
C SER A 263 -5.70 6.88 6.03
N SER A 264 -6.16 5.96 5.18
CA SER A 264 -6.69 6.31 3.85
C SER A 264 -7.92 7.23 3.93
N THR A 265 -8.73 7.12 4.99
CA THR A 265 -9.88 8.01 5.25
C THR A 265 -9.40 9.45 5.44
N ARG A 266 -8.40 9.68 6.28
CA ARG A 266 -7.84 11.02 6.49
C ARG A 266 -7.20 11.60 5.23
N VAL A 267 -6.54 10.77 4.42
CA VAL A 267 -6.02 11.22 3.12
C VAL A 267 -7.17 11.70 2.22
N ARG A 268 -8.29 10.96 2.18
CA ARG A 268 -9.47 11.35 1.41
C ARG A 268 -10.11 12.64 1.93
N GLU A 269 -10.22 12.80 3.23
CA GLU A 269 -10.74 14.02 3.87
C GLU A 269 -9.85 15.23 3.55
N ALA A 270 -8.53 15.08 3.64
CA ALA A 270 -7.59 16.14 3.28
C ALA A 270 -7.68 16.52 1.79
N LEU A 271 -7.81 15.53 0.88
CA LEU A 271 -8.06 15.77 -0.54
C LEU A 271 -9.40 16.50 -0.76
N ALA A 272 -10.45 16.12 -0.04
CA ALA A 272 -11.78 16.72 -0.17
C ALA A 272 -11.83 18.19 0.28
N VAL A 273 -10.93 18.63 1.13
CA VAL A 273 -10.80 20.05 1.51
C VAL A 273 -9.72 20.78 0.72
N GLY A 274 -8.90 20.06 -0.08
CA GLY A 274 -7.85 20.62 -0.93
C GLY A 274 -6.53 20.87 -0.19
N ASP A 275 -6.35 20.31 1.02
CA ASP A 275 -5.11 20.43 1.79
C ASP A 275 -4.05 19.42 1.28
N VAL A 276 -3.45 19.74 0.13
CA VAL A 276 -2.44 18.89 -0.53
C VAL A 276 -1.15 18.79 0.26
N ARG A 277 -0.87 19.77 1.12
CA ARG A 277 0.27 19.75 2.02
C ARG A 277 0.10 18.65 3.07
N TYR A 278 -1.04 18.66 3.75
CA TYR A 278 -1.35 17.61 4.73
C TYR A 278 -1.46 16.22 4.08
N VAL A 279 -2.02 16.14 2.85
CA VAL A 279 -1.98 14.90 2.06
C VAL A 279 -0.54 14.40 1.88
N SER A 280 0.40 15.29 1.52
CA SER A 280 1.81 14.93 1.35
C SER A 280 2.45 14.43 2.64
N GLU A 281 2.12 15.02 3.78
CA GLU A 281 2.56 14.55 5.10
C GLU A 281 2.05 13.13 5.40
N LEU A 282 0.77 12.87 5.19
CA LEU A 282 0.15 11.55 5.41
C LEU A 282 0.71 10.49 4.47
N LEU A 283 0.96 10.84 3.22
CA LEU A 283 1.51 9.94 2.22
C LEU A 283 3.03 9.74 2.37
N GLY A 284 3.74 10.70 2.97
CA GLY A 284 5.21 10.76 2.99
C GLY A 284 5.83 11.03 1.61
N ARG A 285 5.05 11.61 0.70
CA ARG A 285 5.41 12.01 -0.66
C ARG A 285 4.37 12.97 -1.22
N PRO A 286 4.66 13.78 -2.25
CA PRO A 286 3.64 14.56 -2.97
C PRO A 286 2.50 13.68 -3.49
N HIS A 287 1.28 14.21 -3.45
CA HIS A 287 0.16 13.56 -4.13
C HIS A 287 0.36 13.68 -5.65
N ARG A 288 0.22 12.56 -6.35
CA ARG A 288 0.31 12.53 -7.80
C ARG A 288 -1.08 12.25 -8.40
N LEU A 289 -1.53 13.15 -9.24
CA LEU A 289 -2.72 12.99 -10.07
C LEU A 289 -2.30 12.41 -11.42
N VAL A 290 -2.99 11.39 -11.87
CA VAL A 290 -2.70 10.68 -13.12
C VAL A 290 -3.89 10.78 -14.05
N LEU A 291 -3.65 11.23 -15.28
CA LEU A 291 -4.65 11.33 -16.34
C LEU A 291 -4.26 10.38 -17.49
N LEU A 292 -5.25 9.69 -18.01
CA LEU A 292 -5.11 8.89 -19.22
C LEU A 292 -5.11 9.82 -20.43
N SER A 293 -4.03 9.81 -21.22
CA SER A 293 -3.86 10.73 -22.38
C SER A 293 -4.01 10.05 -23.74
N THR A 294 -4.45 8.80 -23.77
CA THR A 294 -4.63 8.06 -25.04
C THR A 294 -5.71 8.65 -25.93
N ASP A 295 -6.66 9.36 -25.35
CA ASP A 295 -7.81 9.95 -26.06
C ASP A 295 -7.59 11.47 -26.23
N ARG A 296 -6.63 11.82 -27.11
CA ARG A 296 -6.17 13.20 -27.32
C ARG A 296 -7.29 14.13 -27.79
N GLU A 297 -8.31 13.61 -28.46
CA GLU A 297 -9.45 14.40 -28.95
C GLU A 297 -10.25 15.01 -27.81
N LYS A 298 -10.20 14.42 -26.63
CA LYS A 298 -10.84 14.96 -25.43
C LYS A 298 -10.08 16.11 -24.78
N PHE A 299 -8.81 16.30 -25.13
CA PHE A 299 -7.98 17.35 -24.56
C PHE A 299 -8.07 18.62 -25.41
N SER A 300 -8.18 19.77 -24.75
CA SER A 300 -8.07 21.08 -25.40
C SER A 300 -6.67 21.64 -25.16
N PHE A 301 -5.97 21.94 -26.22
CA PHE A 301 -4.61 22.50 -26.20
C PHE A 301 -4.62 23.98 -26.58
N GLY A 302 -4.19 24.85 -25.66
CA GLY A 302 -3.89 26.25 -25.88
C GLY A 302 -2.39 26.50 -25.85
N GLN A 303 -1.96 27.74 -26.07
CA GLN A 303 -0.54 28.09 -26.10
C GLN A 303 0.17 27.83 -24.77
N TYR A 304 -0.49 28.06 -23.63
CA TYR A 304 0.05 27.91 -22.28
C TYR A 304 -0.82 27.04 -21.37
N LYS A 305 -1.87 26.43 -21.93
CA LYS A 305 -2.88 25.72 -21.15
C LYS A 305 -3.33 24.45 -21.84
N VAL A 306 -3.34 23.37 -21.08
CA VAL A 306 -3.95 22.09 -21.48
C VAL A 306 -5.14 21.84 -20.57
N SER A 307 -6.27 21.48 -21.15
CA SER A 307 -7.48 21.14 -20.41
C SER A 307 -7.89 19.71 -20.69
N ALA A 308 -7.95 18.90 -19.64
CA ALA A 308 -8.33 17.50 -19.68
C ALA A 308 -9.65 17.28 -18.92
N PRO A 309 -10.62 16.54 -19.46
CA PRO A 309 -11.85 16.25 -18.72
C PRO A 309 -11.57 15.33 -17.52
N LYS A 310 -12.31 15.53 -16.42
CA LYS A 310 -12.18 14.71 -15.21
C LYS A 310 -12.43 13.21 -15.46
N SER A 311 -13.11 12.86 -16.54
CA SER A 311 -13.29 11.45 -16.94
C SER A 311 -11.99 10.75 -17.32
N CYS A 312 -10.91 11.49 -17.59
CA CYS A 312 -9.58 10.95 -17.84
C CYS A 312 -8.77 10.67 -16.56
N LEU A 313 -9.28 11.05 -15.39
CA LEU A 313 -8.61 10.82 -14.12
C LEU A 313 -8.58 9.32 -13.75
N LEU A 314 -7.41 8.83 -13.39
CA LEU A 314 -7.22 7.45 -12.93
C LEU A 314 -7.19 7.32 -11.42
N ASN A 315 -7.17 8.45 -10.69
CA ASN A 315 -7.20 8.48 -9.24
C ASN A 315 -7.88 9.74 -8.70
N LEU A 316 -8.04 9.79 -7.39
CA LEU A 316 -8.77 10.83 -6.70
C LEU A 316 -8.05 12.18 -6.79
N ALA A 317 -8.71 13.18 -7.37
CA ALA A 317 -8.25 14.55 -7.40
C ALA A 317 -8.50 15.25 -6.05
N PRO A 318 -7.71 16.27 -5.69
CA PRO A 318 -8.06 17.19 -4.62
C PRO A 318 -9.29 18.03 -4.98
N LYS A 319 -9.83 18.77 -4.00
CA LYS A 319 -10.98 19.68 -4.17
C LYS A 319 -10.79 20.61 -5.35
N GLU A 320 -11.90 21.06 -5.93
CA GLU A 320 -11.90 22.12 -6.93
C GLU A 320 -11.23 23.39 -6.40
N GLY A 321 -10.34 23.98 -7.22
CA GLY A 321 -9.54 25.12 -6.84
C GLY A 321 -8.31 25.33 -7.71
N LEU A 322 -7.51 26.33 -7.34
CA LEU A 322 -6.21 26.64 -7.93
C LEU A 322 -5.09 26.03 -7.05
N TYR A 323 -4.19 25.32 -7.67
CA TYR A 323 -2.99 24.74 -7.07
C TYR A 323 -1.76 25.28 -7.77
N GLU A 324 -1.00 26.07 -7.05
CA GLU A 324 0.27 26.60 -7.52
C GLU A 324 1.41 25.63 -7.20
N LYS A 325 2.58 25.85 -7.80
CA LYS A 325 3.80 25.05 -7.58
C LYS A 325 3.62 23.55 -7.83
N CYS A 326 2.79 23.21 -8.80
CA CYS A 326 2.67 21.83 -9.27
C CYS A 326 3.78 21.51 -10.27
N SER A 327 4.05 20.22 -10.44
CA SER A 327 5.01 19.71 -11.42
C SER A 327 4.30 18.77 -12.38
N LEU A 328 4.39 19.09 -13.66
CA LEU A 328 4.00 18.19 -14.74
C LEU A 328 5.19 17.31 -15.10
N LEU A 329 5.02 16.00 -15.06
CA LEU A 329 6.06 15.02 -15.34
C LEU A 329 5.86 14.45 -16.75
N LEU A 330 6.81 14.70 -17.63
CA LEU A 330 6.83 14.24 -19.02
C LEU A 330 7.89 13.15 -19.18
N GLY A 331 7.50 11.88 -18.89
CA GLY A 331 8.45 10.76 -18.88
C GLY A 331 9.30 10.72 -17.59
N GLN A 332 10.53 10.19 -17.68
CA GLN A 332 11.37 9.95 -16.50
C GLN A 332 12.22 11.16 -16.06
N GLU A 333 12.56 12.09 -16.98
CA GLU A 333 13.55 13.13 -16.73
C GLU A 333 13.02 14.56 -16.87
N ASN A 334 11.91 14.76 -17.57
CA ASN A 334 11.41 16.10 -17.83
C ASN A 334 10.35 16.50 -16.80
N VAL A 335 10.71 17.42 -15.93
CA VAL A 335 9.81 18.03 -14.94
C VAL A 335 9.57 19.48 -15.33
N MET A 336 8.30 19.84 -15.52
CA MET A 336 7.88 21.20 -15.85
C MET A 336 7.04 21.79 -14.73
N LEU A 337 7.42 22.95 -14.22
CA LEU A 337 6.59 23.67 -13.25
C LEU A 337 5.29 24.15 -13.91
N CYS A 338 4.19 23.99 -13.21
CA CYS A 338 2.88 24.35 -13.70
C CYS A 338 1.96 24.80 -12.57
N ARG A 339 0.87 25.45 -12.97
CA ARG A 339 -0.30 25.68 -12.12
C ARG A 339 -1.41 24.73 -12.56
N VAL A 340 -2.19 24.25 -11.61
CA VAL A 340 -3.30 23.33 -11.88
C VAL A 340 -4.59 23.96 -11.36
N ILE A 341 -5.58 24.08 -12.25
CA ILE A 341 -6.92 24.52 -11.90
C ILE A 341 -7.86 23.33 -12.07
N ILE A 342 -8.55 22.97 -11.02
CA ILE A 342 -9.55 21.90 -11.04
C ILE A 342 -10.93 22.54 -10.90
N ASP A 343 -11.75 22.42 -11.92
CA ASP A 343 -13.14 22.84 -11.88
C ASP A 343 -14.11 21.63 -11.83
N SER A 344 -15.39 21.83 -12.01
CA SER A 344 -16.40 20.78 -11.94
C SER A 344 -16.26 19.71 -13.03
N LYS A 345 -15.69 20.02 -14.19
CA LYS A 345 -15.63 19.15 -15.39
C LYS A 345 -14.21 18.85 -15.85
N PHE A 346 -13.28 19.79 -15.64
CA PHE A 346 -11.96 19.75 -16.23
C PHE A 346 -10.84 19.89 -15.19
N VAL A 347 -9.66 19.42 -15.57
CA VAL A 347 -8.37 19.73 -14.97
C VAL A 347 -7.59 20.54 -16.00
N HIS A 348 -7.25 21.77 -15.65
CA HIS A 348 -6.46 22.67 -16.48
C HIS A 348 -5.03 22.71 -15.96
N ILE A 349 -4.08 22.53 -16.84
CA ILE A 349 -2.64 22.60 -16.57
C ILE A 349 -2.11 23.84 -17.30
N GLU A 350 -1.60 24.81 -16.58
CA GLU A 350 -1.02 26.04 -17.10
C GLU A 350 0.47 26.08 -16.83
N THR A 351 1.27 26.39 -17.86
CA THR A 351 2.72 26.50 -17.77
C THR A 351 3.18 27.87 -18.26
N ASP A 352 4.30 28.34 -17.74
CA ASP A 352 4.86 29.65 -18.15
C ASP A 352 5.61 29.59 -19.50
N TYR A 353 5.82 28.38 -20.04
CA TYR A 353 6.53 28.18 -21.30
C TYR A 353 5.55 27.86 -22.43
N GLY A 354 5.58 28.68 -23.49
CA GLY A 354 4.83 28.41 -24.74
C GLY A 354 5.47 27.23 -25.52
N GLY A 355 4.67 26.57 -26.34
CA GLY A 355 5.15 25.44 -27.15
C GLY A 355 4.62 24.07 -26.71
N GLN A 356 3.52 24.05 -25.95
CA GLN A 356 2.92 22.79 -25.45
C GLN A 356 2.43 21.86 -26.55
N SER A 357 2.05 22.38 -27.72
CA SER A 357 1.73 21.53 -28.88
C SER A 357 2.90 20.60 -29.25
N ASP A 358 4.13 21.08 -29.09
CA ASP A 358 5.34 20.31 -29.40
C ASP A 358 5.70 19.35 -28.28
N ILE A 359 5.49 19.74 -27.02
CA ILE A 359 5.76 18.90 -25.85
C ILE A 359 4.81 17.70 -25.80
N PHE A 360 3.53 17.92 -26.03
CA PHE A 360 2.52 16.86 -26.09
C PHE A 360 2.49 16.15 -27.46
N GLY A 361 3.00 16.79 -28.51
CA GLY A 361 3.07 16.25 -29.88
C GLY A 361 4.17 15.22 -30.06
N THR A 362 5.35 15.43 -29.46
CA THR A 362 6.53 14.62 -29.65
C THR A 362 6.57 13.38 -28.74
N HIS A 363 5.90 13.42 -27.59
CA HIS A 363 5.84 12.29 -26.66
C HIS A 363 4.49 11.57 -26.78
N ASN A 364 4.54 10.32 -27.22
CA ASN A 364 3.37 9.43 -27.23
C ASN A 364 3.08 8.93 -25.80
N LEU A 365 2.83 9.88 -24.87
CA LEU A 365 2.64 9.59 -23.47
C LEU A 365 1.25 8.97 -23.26
N GLN A 366 1.21 7.78 -22.71
CA GLN A 366 -0.02 7.12 -22.33
C GLN A 366 -0.67 7.82 -21.12
N TYR A 367 0.14 8.38 -20.23
CA TYR A 367 -0.30 9.02 -18.99
C TYR A 367 0.35 10.39 -18.81
N LEU A 368 -0.42 11.34 -18.30
CA LEU A 368 0.09 12.59 -17.74
C LEU A 368 0.12 12.48 -16.23
N HIS A 369 1.24 12.86 -15.65
CA HIS A 369 1.45 12.83 -14.20
C HIS A 369 1.65 14.24 -13.67
N ILE A 370 0.84 14.63 -12.69
CA ILE A 370 0.92 15.93 -12.02
C ILE A 370 1.21 15.70 -10.55
N GLU A 371 2.31 16.22 -10.04
CA GLU A 371 2.61 16.25 -8.61
C GLU A 371 2.25 17.61 -8.00
N PHE A 372 1.56 17.57 -6.86
CA PHE A 372 1.23 18.75 -6.08
C PHE A 372 2.40 19.07 -5.14
N GLY A 373 3.10 20.19 -5.40
CA GLY A 373 4.22 20.62 -4.61
C GLY A 373 3.81 21.07 -3.20
N ASP A 374 4.78 21.09 -2.28
CA ASP A 374 4.61 21.71 -0.98
C ASP A 374 4.54 23.23 -1.14
N SER A 375 3.54 23.85 -0.54
CA SER A 375 3.39 25.31 -0.49
C SER A 375 4.44 26.01 0.41
N SER A 376 5.46 25.27 0.86
CA SER A 376 6.47 25.72 1.82
C SER A 376 7.86 25.77 1.20
N THR A 377 8.04 26.58 0.15
CA THR A 377 9.35 27.13 -0.23
C THR A 377 9.22 28.59 -0.62
#